data_4f02b6a5cb49035656fe16b27ce9d160
#
_entry.id   4f02b6a5cb49035656fe16b27ce9d160
#
_cell.length_a   1.000
_cell.length_b   1.000
_cell.length_c   1.000
_cell.angle_alpha   90.00
_cell.angle_beta   90.00
_cell.angle_gamma   90.00
#
_symmetry.space_group_name_H-M   'P 1'
#
loop_
_entity.id
_entity.type
_entity.pdbx_description
1 polymer ?
#
loop_
_entity_poly.entity_id
_entity_poly.type
_entity_poly.pdbx_seq_one_letter_code
_entity_poly.pdbx_strand_id
1 'polypeptide(L)'
;MATIHLPPDFKEFLKLLNAQQVEYLLIGGYAVGYYGYPRATADMDLWIGMNPQNAKKIVTILKEFGFDIPDSSIEVFMKPNQIIRMGVTPVMIEMMTTISGVSFEECYPHRVKDELDGVEVNLISLRHLKINKKAFGRHKDLDDLENLP
;
A
#
# COMPACT_ATOMS: atom_id res chain seq x y z
N MET A 1 -3.62 12.61 19.62
CA MET A 1 -3.47 11.68 18.48
C MET A 1 -2.09 11.84 17.87
N ALA A 2 -1.40 10.74 17.62
CA ALA A 2 -0.08 10.81 17.00
C ALA A 2 -0.21 11.30 15.56
N THR A 3 0.64 12.26 15.17
CA THR A 3 0.69 12.74 13.79
C THR A 3 1.52 11.79 12.95
N ILE A 4 0.98 11.37 11.80
CA ILE A 4 1.70 10.53 10.88
C ILE A 4 2.56 11.42 9.98
N HIS A 5 3.86 11.14 9.93
CA HIS A 5 4.80 11.81 9.04
C HIS A 5 5.23 10.85 7.94
N LEU A 6 5.17 11.31 6.70
CA LEU A 6 5.60 10.54 5.54
C LEU A 6 6.93 11.10 5.03
N PRO A 7 7.91 10.23 4.73
CA PRO A 7 9.10 10.67 4.00
C PRO A 7 8.71 11.36 2.69
N PRO A 8 9.49 12.36 2.23
CA PRO A 8 9.18 13.08 0.99
C PRO A 8 8.96 12.17 -0.21
N ASP A 9 9.75 11.10 -0.35
CA ASP A 9 9.61 10.17 -1.47
C ASP A 9 8.29 9.40 -1.43
N PHE A 10 7.80 9.05 -0.24
CA PHE A 10 6.49 8.40 -0.10
C PHE A 10 5.36 9.36 -0.51
N LYS A 11 5.46 10.62 -0.10
CA LYS A 11 4.49 11.64 -0.47
C LYS A 11 4.45 11.85 -1.99
N GLU A 12 5.62 11.94 -2.61
CA GLU A 12 5.74 12.11 -4.06
C GLU A 12 5.15 10.94 -4.81
N PHE A 13 5.46 9.71 -4.36
CA PHE A 13 4.94 8.51 -5.00
C PHE A 13 3.42 8.43 -4.90
N LEU A 14 2.85 8.71 -3.72
CA LEU A 14 1.40 8.74 -3.53
C LEU A 14 0.72 9.78 -4.43
N LYS A 15 1.33 10.96 -4.57
CA LYS A 15 0.80 12.01 -5.46
C LYS A 15 0.76 11.55 -6.91
N LEU A 16 1.80 10.82 -7.37
CA LEU A 16 1.83 10.27 -8.72
C LEU A 16 0.76 9.21 -8.92
N LEU A 17 0.57 8.32 -7.95
CA LEU A 17 -0.49 7.32 -8.00
C LEU A 17 -1.87 7.98 -8.10
N ASN A 18 -2.12 8.98 -7.30
CA ASN A 18 -3.39 9.70 -7.28
C ASN A 18 -3.64 10.45 -8.59
N ALA A 19 -2.61 11.12 -9.12
CA ALA A 19 -2.70 11.89 -10.36
C ALA A 19 -3.08 11.01 -11.56
N GLN A 20 -2.59 9.78 -11.59
CA GLN A 20 -2.88 8.81 -12.65
C GLN A 20 -4.10 7.93 -12.34
N GLN A 21 -4.75 8.15 -11.20
CA GLN A 21 -5.92 7.37 -10.76
C GLN A 21 -5.61 5.86 -10.70
N VAL A 22 -4.45 5.53 -10.14
CA VAL A 22 -4.07 4.14 -9.89
C VAL A 22 -4.96 3.55 -8.80
N GLU A 23 -5.42 2.33 -9.01
CA GLU A 23 -6.15 1.58 -7.99
C GLU A 23 -5.16 0.97 -7.01
N TYR A 24 -5.16 1.47 -5.78
CA TYR A 24 -4.29 0.99 -4.70
C TYR A 24 -4.96 1.17 -3.35
N LEU A 25 -4.50 0.42 -2.38
CA LEU A 25 -4.87 0.57 -0.96
C LEU A 25 -3.60 0.60 -0.12
N LEU A 26 -3.48 1.59 0.75
CA LEU A 26 -2.43 1.63 1.75
C LEU A 26 -2.78 0.59 2.83
N ILE A 27 -1.86 -0.32 3.08
CA ILE A 27 -1.98 -1.38 4.08
C ILE A 27 -0.77 -1.33 5.03
N GLY A 28 -0.58 -2.35 5.84
CA GLY A 28 0.62 -2.48 6.67
C GLY A 28 0.71 -1.48 7.80
N GLY A 29 1.94 -1.15 8.21
CA GLY A 29 2.19 -0.32 9.39
C GLY A 29 1.60 1.06 9.36
N TYR A 30 1.60 1.72 8.21
CA TYR A 30 0.99 3.05 8.09
C TYR A 30 -0.53 2.99 8.25
N ALA A 31 -1.20 1.95 7.73
CA ALA A 31 -2.64 1.77 7.94
C ALA A 31 -2.95 1.48 9.40
N VAL A 32 -2.14 0.65 10.04
CA VAL A 32 -2.27 0.35 11.47
C VAL A 32 -2.14 1.63 12.30
N GLY A 33 -1.15 2.46 11.98
CA GLY A 33 -0.97 3.77 12.63
C GLY A 33 -2.14 4.69 12.44
N TYR A 34 -2.69 4.74 11.23
CA TYR A 34 -3.86 5.55 10.93
C TYR A 34 -5.07 5.18 11.81
N TYR A 35 -5.28 3.88 12.03
CA TYR A 35 -6.41 3.40 12.84
C TYR A 35 -6.16 3.44 14.35
N GLY A 36 -5.03 4.00 14.79
CA GLY A 36 -4.85 4.36 16.19
C GLY A 36 -3.79 3.57 16.96
N TYR A 37 -3.05 2.67 16.31
CA TYR A 37 -1.93 1.98 16.94
C TYR A 37 -0.61 2.48 16.33
N PRO A 38 -0.10 3.64 16.77
CA PRO A 38 1.16 4.16 16.26
C PRO A 38 2.32 3.28 16.68
N ARG A 39 3.08 2.80 15.71
CA ARG A 39 4.30 2.03 15.93
C ARG A 39 5.31 2.37 14.85
N ALA A 40 6.57 2.09 15.11
CA ALA A 40 7.60 2.33 14.12
C ALA A 40 7.33 1.50 12.86
N THR A 41 7.39 2.15 11.71
CA THR A 41 7.32 1.49 10.42
C THR A 41 8.25 2.20 9.46
N ALA A 42 9.06 1.43 8.72
CA ALA A 42 10.01 1.95 7.76
C ALA A 42 9.44 1.89 6.34
N ASP A 43 8.67 0.86 6.03
CA ASP A 43 8.21 0.58 4.68
C ASP A 43 6.80 1.09 4.46
N MET A 44 6.54 1.60 3.25
CA MET A 44 5.18 1.91 2.82
C MET A 44 4.67 0.73 2.00
N ASP A 45 3.61 0.08 2.49
CA ASP A 45 3.01 -1.09 1.87
C ASP A 45 1.76 -0.71 1.09
N LEU A 46 1.77 -0.97 -0.21
CA LEU A 46 0.66 -0.66 -1.11
C LEU A 46 0.15 -1.94 -1.77
N TRP A 47 -1.14 -2.16 -1.68
CA TRP A 47 -1.81 -3.27 -2.35
C TRP A 47 -2.46 -2.72 -3.62
N ILE A 48 -2.11 -3.28 -4.78
CA ILE A 48 -2.51 -2.74 -6.08
C ILE A 48 -3.51 -3.64 -6.77
N GLY A 49 -4.41 -3.03 -7.55
CA GLY A 49 -5.34 -3.78 -8.38
C GLY A 49 -4.63 -4.43 -9.58
N MET A 50 -4.92 -5.71 -9.81
CA MET A 50 -4.34 -6.48 -10.91
C MET A 50 -5.20 -6.38 -12.17
N ASN A 51 -4.96 -5.37 -12.98
CA ASN A 51 -5.59 -5.27 -14.30
C ASN A 51 -4.63 -4.55 -15.26
N PRO A 52 -4.80 -4.73 -16.58
CA PRO A 52 -3.85 -4.18 -17.56
C PRO A 52 -3.69 -2.66 -17.50
N GLN A 53 -4.76 -1.92 -17.31
CA GLN A 53 -4.70 -0.46 -17.26
C GLN A 53 -3.92 -0.01 -16.03
N ASN A 54 -4.19 -0.62 -14.88
CA ASN A 54 -3.51 -0.30 -13.63
C ASN A 54 -2.02 -0.62 -13.70
N ALA A 55 -1.69 -1.78 -14.24
CA ALA A 55 -0.29 -2.21 -14.40
C ALA A 55 0.50 -1.25 -15.28
N LYS A 56 -0.09 -0.79 -16.40
CA LYS A 56 0.55 0.19 -17.29
C LYS A 56 0.81 1.51 -16.60
N LYS A 57 -0.16 2.00 -15.85
CA LYS A 57 -0.01 3.25 -15.07
C LYS A 57 1.11 3.15 -14.07
N ILE A 58 1.18 2.03 -13.34
CA ILE A 58 2.21 1.81 -12.32
C ILE A 58 3.60 1.80 -12.97
N VAL A 59 3.79 1.08 -14.07
CA VAL A 59 5.08 1.03 -14.76
C VAL A 59 5.49 2.43 -15.24
N THR A 60 4.56 3.19 -15.80
CA THR A 60 4.83 4.58 -16.22
C THR A 60 5.27 5.43 -15.05
N ILE A 61 4.58 5.33 -13.91
CA ILE A 61 4.89 6.08 -12.70
C ILE A 61 6.28 5.70 -12.16
N LEU A 62 6.61 4.41 -12.16
CA LEU A 62 7.92 3.95 -11.70
C LEU A 62 9.05 4.53 -12.54
N LYS A 63 8.85 4.61 -13.86
CA LYS A 63 9.82 5.27 -14.75
C LYS A 63 9.95 6.76 -14.46
N GLU A 64 8.82 7.45 -14.26
CA GLU A 64 8.81 8.87 -13.89
C GLU A 64 9.48 9.12 -12.54
N PHE A 65 9.34 8.17 -11.62
CA PHE A 65 9.94 8.25 -10.29
C PHE A 65 11.43 7.98 -10.30
N GLY A 66 11.98 7.53 -11.42
CA GLY A 66 13.40 7.35 -11.63
C GLY A 66 13.88 5.90 -11.68
N PHE A 67 12.98 4.93 -11.68
CA PHE A 67 13.36 3.51 -11.80
C PHE A 67 13.52 3.12 -13.27
N ASP A 68 14.65 2.49 -13.58
CA ASP A 68 14.93 1.97 -14.91
C ASP A 68 14.42 0.53 -15.00
N ILE A 69 13.15 0.40 -15.39
CA ILE A 69 12.52 -0.91 -15.52
C ILE A 69 12.01 -1.11 -16.95
N PRO A 70 12.03 -2.36 -17.46
CA PRO A 70 11.53 -2.64 -18.80
C PRO A 70 9.99 -2.60 -18.86
N ASP A 71 9.45 -2.38 -20.05
CA ASP A 71 8.00 -2.41 -20.27
C ASP A 71 7.39 -3.78 -19.93
N SER A 72 8.17 -4.85 -20.06
CA SER A 72 7.73 -6.21 -19.67
C SER A 72 7.39 -6.32 -18.18
N SER A 73 7.80 -5.37 -17.34
CA SER A 73 7.42 -5.33 -15.92
C SER A 73 5.90 -5.24 -15.72
N ILE A 74 5.15 -4.80 -16.73
CA ILE A 74 3.68 -4.80 -16.69
C ILE A 74 3.14 -6.19 -16.32
N GLU A 75 3.74 -7.25 -16.85
CA GLU A 75 3.30 -8.63 -16.59
C GLU A 75 3.41 -9.01 -15.12
N VAL A 76 4.43 -8.51 -14.43
CA VAL A 76 4.63 -8.79 -12.99
C VAL A 76 3.45 -8.25 -12.19
N PHE A 77 2.99 -7.05 -12.51
CA PHE A 77 1.87 -6.41 -11.80
C PHE A 77 0.51 -7.03 -12.12
N MET A 78 0.46 -7.97 -13.05
CA MET A 78 -0.76 -8.68 -13.42
C MET A 78 -0.82 -10.10 -12.85
N LYS A 79 0.22 -10.55 -12.17
CA LYS A 79 0.30 -11.89 -11.59
C LYS A 79 -0.02 -11.86 -10.10
N PRO A 80 -0.70 -12.90 -9.56
CA PRO A 80 -0.90 -13.00 -8.12
C PRO A 80 0.41 -13.29 -7.39
N ASN A 81 0.43 -13.03 -6.10
CA ASN A 81 1.53 -13.37 -5.20
C ASN A 81 2.87 -12.70 -5.54
N GLN A 82 2.80 -11.47 -6.05
CA GLN A 82 4.00 -10.69 -6.33
C GLN A 82 4.18 -9.60 -5.27
N ILE A 83 5.43 -9.43 -4.86
CA ILE A 83 5.85 -8.32 -4.00
C ILE A 83 6.99 -7.62 -4.71
N ILE A 84 6.80 -6.36 -5.02
CA ILE A 84 7.80 -5.53 -5.71
C ILE A 84 8.32 -4.50 -4.71
N ARG A 85 9.61 -4.57 -4.41
CA ARG A 85 10.27 -3.66 -3.47
C ARG A 85 11.12 -2.65 -4.22
N MET A 86 11.00 -1.39 -3.81
CA MET A 86 11.73 -0.29 -4.45
C MET A 86 12.31 0.63 -3.39
N GLY A 87 13.53 1.12 -3.67
CA GLY A 87 14.24 1.99 -2.75
C GLY A 87 15.16 1.22 -1.83
N VAL A 88 15.71 1.93 -0.86
CA VAL A 88 16.59 1.37 0.16
C VAL A 88 16.12 1.85 1.53
N THR A 89 16.27 0.98 2.53
CA THR A 89 15.93 1.35 3.91
C THR A 89 16.66 2.64 4.31
N PRO A 90 15.99 3.63 4.93
CA PRO A 90 14.65 3.56 5.53
C PRO A 90 13.50 3.99 4.61
N VAL A 91 13.75 4.19 3.32
CA VAL A 91 12.73 4.68 2.38
C VAL A 91 12.43 3.58 1.37
N MET A 92 11.70 2.56 1.79
CA MET A 92 11.31 1.43 0.93
C MET A 92 9.82 1.42 0.69
N ILE A 93 9.43 1.26 -0.58
CA ILE A 93 8.05 1.09 -1.01
C ILE A 93 7.88 -0.36 -1.43
N GLU A 94 6.89 -1.03 -0.86
CA GLU A 94 6.52 -2.39 -1.26
C GLU A 94 5.15 -2.36 -1.91
N MET A 95 5.05 -2.92 -3.11
CA MET A 95 3.76 -3.09 -3.79
C MET A 95 3.44 -4.57 -3.89
N MET A 96 2.21 -4.93 -3.52
CA MET A 96 1.74 -6.32 -3.49
C MET A 96 0.55 -6.48 -4.41
N THR A 97 0.49 -7.59 -5.13
CA THR A 97 -0.64 -7.89 -6.00
C THR A 97 -1.75 -8.65 -5.28
N THR A 98 -1.41 -9.43 -4.24
CA THR A 98 -2.38 -10.14 -3.40
C THR A 98 -1.97 -10.06 -1.93
N ILE A 99 -2.94 -10.14 -1.04
CA ILE A 99 -2.69 -10.25 0.42
C ILE A 99 -3.58 -11.34 1.02
N SER A 100 -3.25 -11.75 2.24
CA SER A 100 -3.96 -12.85 2.92
C SER A 100 -5.37 -12.46 3.33
N GLY A 101 -6.31 -13.36 3.10
CA GLY A 101 -7.66 -13.32 3.69
C GLY A 101 -8.69 -12.45 3.00
N VAL A 102 -8.31 -11.61 2.06
CA VAL A 102 -9.23 -10.69 1.36
C VAL A 102 -8.85 -10.53 -0.10
N SER A 103 -9.81 -10.16 -0.94
CA SER A 103 -9.57 -9.85 -2.35
C SER A 103 -9.65 -8.35 -2.60
N PHE A 104 -8.94 -7.88 -3.64
CA PHE A 104 -8.93 -6.46 -3.99
C PHE A 104 -10.31 -5.95 -4.41
N GLU A 105 -11.03 -6.75 -5.21
CA GLU A 105 -12.39 -6.43 -5.67
C GLU A 105 -13.36 -6.23 -4.50
N GLU A 106 -13.15 -6.97 -3.42
CA GLU A 106 -13.94 -6.89 -2.21
C GLU A 106 -13.61 -5.63 -1.39
N CYS A 107 -12.34 -5.32 -1.28
CA CYS A 107 -11.85 -4.27 -0.38
C CYS A 107 -11.88 -2.87 -1.00
N TYR A 108 -11.58 -2.74 -2.27
CA TYR A 108 -11.43 -1.43 -2.92
C TYR A 108 -12.69 -0.56 -2.86
N PRO A 109 -13.91 -1.09 -3.08
CA PRO A 109 -15.12 -0.28 -2.94
C PRO A 109 -15.35 0.28 -1.53
N HIS A 110 -14.79 -0.36 -0.52
CA HIS A 110 -14.92 0.06 0.89
C HIS A 110 -13.73 0.85 1.41
N ARG A 111 -12.86 1.29 0.51
CA ARG A 111 -11.67 2.05 0.90
C ARG A 111 -12.04 3.34 1.62
N VAL A 112 -11.16 3.73 2.52
CA VAL A 112 -11.26 5.01 3.23
C VAL A 112 -10.34 6.01 2.55
N LYS A 113 -10.87 7.15 2.16
CA LYS A 113 -10.10 8.25 1.60
C LYS A 113 -9.84 9.27 2.69
N ASP A 114 -8.58 9.56 2.96
CA ASP A 114 -8.20 10.55 3.95
C ASP A 114 -6.86 11.18 3.58
N GLU A 115 -6.46 12.20 4.29
CA GLU A 115 -5.16 12.82 4.13
C GLU A 115 -4.20 12.34 5.20
N LEU A 116 -2.99 11.97 4.77
CA LEU A 116 -1.87 11.68 5.67
C LEU A 116 -0.75 12.66 5.32
N ASP A 117 -0.35 13.46 6.30
CA ASP A 117 0.74 14.43 6.12
C ASP A 117 0.55 15.32 4.88
N GLY A 118 -0.70 15.77 4.64
CA GLY A 118 -1.05 16.66 3.54
C GLY A 118 -1.26 15.99 2.19
N VAL A 119 -1.19 14.65 2.11
CA VAL A 119 -1.36 13.91 0.87
C VAL A 119 -2.60 13.02 0.96
N GLU A 120 -3.43 13.06 -0.09
CA GLU A 120 -4.59 12.19 -0.19
C GLU A 120 -4.16 10.73 -0.32
N VAL A 121 -4.81 9.84 0.42
CA VAL A 121 -4.46 8.41 0.44
C VAL A 121 -5.72 7.56 0.42
N ASN A 122 -5.68 6.47 -0.32
CA ASN A 122 -6.69 5.41 -0.26
C ASN A 122 -6.21 4.35 0.73
N LEU A 123 -6.96 4.17 1.82
CA LEU A 123 -6.62 3.21 2.86
C LEU A 123 -7.55 2.01 2.82
N ILE A 124 -7.03 0.84 3.14
CA ILE A 124 -7.87 -0.33 3.42
C ILE A 124 -8.80 -0.01 4.60
N SER A 125 -10.05 -0.49 4.57
CA SER A 125 -10.96 -0.31 5.69
C SER A 125 -10.45 -1.04 6.93
N LEU A 126 -10.82 -0.55 8.12
CA LEU A 126 -10.42 -1.20 9.37
C LEU A 126 -10.88 -2.66 9.42
N ARG A 127 -12.10 -2.93 9.00
CA ARG A 127 -12.64 -4.30 8.97
C ARG A 127 -11.77 -5.23 8.11
N HIS A 128 -11.43 -4.80 6.91
CA HIS A 128 -10.62 -5.61 6.00
C HIS A 128 -9.17 -5.73 6.47
N LEU A 129 -8.62 -4.69 7.09
CA LEU A 129 -7.29 -4.73 7.68
C LEU A 129 -7.21 -5.79 8.77
N LYS A 130 -8.23 -5.85 9.63
CA LYS A 130 -8.29 -6.85 10.69
C LYS A 130 -8.38 -8.27 10.14
N ILE A 131 -9.19 -8.49 9.11
CA ILE A 131 -9.29 -9.80 8.44
C ILE A 131 -7.94 -10.22 7.88
N ASN A 132 -7.25 -9.29 7.21
CA ASN A 132 -5.93 -9.51 6.63
C ASN A 132 -4.90 -9.88 7.72
N LYS A 133 -4.85 -9.12 8.81
CA LYS A 133 -3.92 -9.38 9.92
C LYS A 133 -4.14 -10.75 10.55
N LYS A 134 -5.40 -11.11 10.77
CA LYS A 134 -5.76 -12.40 11.35
C LYS A 134 -5.37 -13.56 10.41
N ALA A 135 -5.64 -13.40 9.12
CA ALA A 135 -5.33 -14.43 8.12
C ALA A 135 -3.83 -14.63 7.94
N PHE A 136 -3.04 -13.55 7.96
CA PHE A 136 -1.59 -13.64 7.85
C PHE A 136 -0.97 -14.26 9.10
N GLY A 137 -1.41 -13.85 10.30
CA GLY A 137 -1.15 -14.56 11.56
C GLY A 137 0.27 -14.55 12.11
N ARG A 138 1.17 -13.68 11.59
CA ARG A 138 2.50 -13.52 12.19
C ARG A 138 2.38 -12.86 13.56
N HIS A 139 3.42 -12.98 14.41
CA HIS A 139 3.39 -12.35 15.73
C HIS A 139 3.10 -10.84 15.66
N LYS A 140 3.73 -10.14 14.72
CA LYS A 140 3.47 -8.70 14.57
C LYS A 140 2.05 -8.41 14.08
N ASP A 141 1.46 -9.30 13.28
CA ASP A 141 0.08 -9.15 12.80
C ASP A 141 -0.92 -9.35 13.94
N LEU A 142 -0.66 -10.33 14.81
CA LEU A 142 -1.51 -10.58 15.97
C LEU A 142 -1.38 -9.46 17.00
N ASP A 143 -0.18 -8.91 17.18
CA ASP A 143 0.05 -7.75 18.03
C ASP A 143 -0.72 -6.52 17.49
N ASP A 144 -0.61 -6.25 16.19
CA ASP A 144 -1.36 -5.18 15.55
C ASP A 144 -2.86 -5.36 15.76
N LEU A 145 -3.36 -6.58 15.54
CA LEU A 145 -4.78 -6.91 15.68
C LEU A 145 -5.28 -6.66 17.10
N GLU A 146 -4.49 -7.03 18.11
CA GLU A 146 -4.82 -6.83 19.52
C GLU A 146 -4.93 -5.36 19.89
N ASN A 147 -4.14 -4.49 19.23
CA ASN A 147 -4.09 -3.06 19.51
C ASN A 147 -4.99 -2.21 18.62
N LEU A 148 -5.64 -2.80 17.63
CA LEU A 148 -6.62 -2.10 16.78
C LEU A 148 -7.98 -2.03 17.46
N PRO A 149 -8.75 -0.95 17.22
CA PRO A 149 -10.07 -0.76 17.84
C PRO A 149 -11.12 -1.80 17.48
#